data_4abfcee0ebd59178e1515b18dfec8855
#
_entry.id   4abfcee0ebd59178e1515b18dfec8855
#
_cell.length_a   1.000
_cell.length_b   1.000
_cell.length_c   1.000
_cell.angle_alpha   90.00
_cell.angle_beta   90.00
_cell.angle_gamma   90.00
#
_symmetry.space_group_name_H-M   'P 1'
#
loop_
_entity.id
_entity.type
_entity.pdbx_description
1 polymer ?
#
loop_
_entity_poly.entity_id
_entity_poly.type
_entity_poly.pdbx_seq_one_letter_code
_entity_poly.pdbx_strand_id
1 'polypeptide(L)'
;MRQGAVGQVRSVVRDGRRLVEKRLSDPARHDNEVRALQALVGSGLPVPELVEEHPGTILMTELPGARLDDQDPVARREALRASAQLLRGLHEAEPPSGLLPPPDDAAIICRYRAADAPPLPLVIPSASGLAFCHGDWTDGNLLSVKGRITGVVDWEAAHVGDPLRELSRAAWGAGRKDPLSAEALIDAYGADPVRVRAWYPIHAAELWLWFAEAGPPAYLAELTADLRAGRI
;
A
#
# COMPACT_ATOMS: atom_id res chain seq x y z
N MET A 1 0.16 14.48 -16.06
CA MET A 1 1.14 13.46 -15.67
C MET A 1 1.23 13.50 -14.15
N ARG A 2 0.77 12.46 -13.43
CA ARG A 2 1.00 12.37 -11.97
C ARG A 2 2.31 11.60 -11.78
N GLN A 3 3.27 12.16 -11.09
CA GLN A 3 4.52 11.52 -10.74
C GLN A 3 4.27 10.79 -9.41
N GLY A 4 4.31 9.44 -9.41
CA GLY A 4 4.44 8.65 -8.20
C GLY A 4 5.84 8.83 -7.61
N ALA A 5 6.06 8.42 -6.37
CA ALA A 5 7.36 8.57 -5.69
C ALA A 5 8.50 7.82 -6.40
N VAL A 6 8.20 6.81 -7.20
CA VAL A 6 9.20 5.90 -7.81
C VAL A 6 9.03 5.72 -9.32
N GLY A 7 7.87 6.08 -9.91
CA GLY A 7 7.60 5.85 -11.33
C GLY A 7 6.82 6.96 -12.02
N GLN A 8 6.85 6.98 -13.34
CA GLN A 8 6.04 7.86 -14.18
C GLN A 8 4.88 7.05 -14.77
N VAL A 9 3.66 7.54 -14.60
CA VAL A 9 2.44 6.90 -15.09
C VAL A 9 1.72 7.82 -16.07
N ARG A 10 1.32 7.30 -17.22
CA ARG A 10 0.52 8.03 -18.22
C ARG A 10 -0.55 7.15 -18.86
N SER A 11 -1.73 7.70 -19.11
CA SER A 11 -2.74 7.05 -19.94
C SER A 11 -2.34 7.16 -21.42
N VAL A 12 -2.54 6.07 -22.16
CA VAL A 12 -2.31 5.99 -23.60
C VAL A 12 -3.51 5.30 -24.27
N VAL A 13 -3.74 5.59 -25.56
CA VAL A 13 -4.78 4.90 -26.34
C VAL A 13 -4.10 4.11 -27.44
N ARG A 14 -4.35 2.79 -27.50
CA ARG A 14 -3.90 1.90 -28.58
C ARG A 14 -5.09 1.08 -29.09
N ASP A 15 -5.27 1.09 -30.39
CA ASP A 15 -6.34 0.34 -31.07
C ASP A 15 -7.74 0.58 -30.44
N GLY A 16 -8.00 1.84 -30.07
CA GLY A 16 -9.24 2.26 -29.41
C GLY A 16 -9.38 1.84 -27.94
N ARG A 17 -8.39 1.14 -27.35
CA ARG A 17 -8.37 0.73 -25.94
C ARG A 17 -7.58 1.74 -25.09
N ARG A 18 -8.10 2.06 -23.91
CA ARG A 18 -7.39 2.86 -22.92
C ARG A 18 -6.46 1.96 -22.12
N LEU A 19 -5.20 2.33 -22.09
CA LEU A 19 -4.13 1.62 -21.40
C LEU A 19 -3.37 2.59 -20.50
N VAL A 20 -2.59 2.05 -19.58
CA VAL A 20 -1.68 2.78 -18.71
C VAL A 20 -0.25 2.31 -19.02
N GLU A 21 0.62 3.26 -19.35
CA GLU A 21 2.05 3.04 -19.41
C GLU A 21 2.68 3.48 -18.09
N LYS A 22 3.39 2.57 -17.41
CA LYS A 22 4.15 2.84 -16.20
C LYS A 22 5.63 2.63 -16.49
N ARG A 23 6.46 3.62 -16.12
CA ARG A 23 7.93 3.55 -16.23
C ARG A 23 8.54 3.49 -14.84
N LEU A 24 9.36 2.49 -14.61
CA LEU A 24 10.08 2.24 -13.38
C LEU A 24 11.58 2.31 -13.64
N SER A 25 12.29 3.11 -12.85
CA SER A 25 13.74 3.24 -12.94
C SER A 25 14.48 2.10 -12.24
N ASP A 26 13.83 1.43 -11.29
CA ASP A 26 14.37 0.28 -10.56
C ASP A 26 13.95 -1.03 -11.25
N PRO A 27 14.89 -1.78 -11.85
CA PRO A 27 14.57 -3.05 -12.51
C PRO A 27 13.96 -4.10 -11.57
N ALA A 28 14.39 -4.13 -10.30
CA ALA A 28 13.86 -5.11 -9.35
C ALA A 28 12.38 -4.84 -9.02
N ARG A 29 11.98 -3.58 -8.90
CA ARG A 29 10.57 -3.20 -8.73
C ARG A 29 9.75 -3.44 -9.98
N HIS A 30 10.33 -3.17 -11.17
CA HIS A 30 9.70 -3.49 -12.45
C HIS A 30 9.37 -4.98 -12.54
N ASP A 31 10.36 -5.85 -12.35
CA ASP A 31 10.19 -7.30 -12.42
C ASP A 31 9.22 -7.81 -11.35
N ASN A 32 9.23 -7.19 -10.16
CA ASN A 32 8.32 -7.53 -9.08
C ASN A 32 6.87 -7.25 -9.43
N GLU A 33 6.56 -6.08 -10.00
CA GLU A 33 5.22 -5.71 -10.44
C GLU A 33 4.71 -6.65 -11.54
N VAL A 34 5.57 -6.97 -12.51
CA VAL A 34 5.24 -7.92 -13.59
C VAL A 34 4.88 -9.30 -13.00
N ARG A 35 5.70 -9.84 -12.10
CA ARG A 35 5.44 -11.14 -11.45
C ARG A 35 4.14 -11.13 -10.65
N ALA A 36 3.91 -10.08 -9.88
CA ALA A 36 2.67 -9.95 -9.10
C ALA A 36 1.44 -9.92 -10.00
N LEU A 37 1.45 -9.08 -11.05
CA LEU A 37 0.33 -8.99 -11.99
C LEU A 37 0.07 -10.30 -12.73
N GLN A 38 1.13 -11.00 -13.17
CA GLN A 38 1.00 -12.32 -13.84
C GLN A 38 0.38 -13.37 -12.90
N ALA A 39 0.78 -13.39 -11.62
CA ALA A 39 0.25 -14.34 -10.64
C ALA A 39 -1.22 -14.07 -10.30
N LEU A 40 -1.67 -12.84 -10.42
CA LEU A 40 -3.04 -12.44 -10.09
C LEU A 40 -4.04 -12.59 -11.26
N VAL A 41 -3.59 -13.05 -12.43
CA VAL A 41 -4.48 -13.36 -13.54
C VAL A 41 -5.48 -14.43 -13.11
N GLY A 42 -6.77 -14.13 -13.22
CA GLY A 42 -7.85 -15.06 -12.86
C GLY A 42 -8.12 -15.19 -11.36
N SER A 43 -7.43 -14.44 -10.49
CA SER A 43 -7.66 -14.46 -9.03
C SER A 43 -9.02 -13.90 -8.60
N GLY A 44 -9.70 -13.16 -9.46
CA GLY A 44 -10.91 -12.41 -9.12
C GLY A 44 -10.65 -11.06 -8.45
N LEU A 45 -9.39 -10.72 -8.15
CA LEU A 45 -9.01 -9.38 -7.72
C LEU A 45 -9.05 -8.41 -8.91
N PRO A 46 -9.56 -7.17 -8.74
CA PRO A 46 -9.59 -6.18 -9.80
C PRO A 46 -8.20 -5.56 -9.99
N VAL A 47 -7.32 -6.26 -10.69
CA VAL A 47 -5.95 -5.82 -10.99
C VAL A 47 -5.79 -5.50 -12.48
N PRO A 48 -4.85 -4.63 -12.88
CA PRO A 48 -4.54 -4.40 -14.27
C PRO A 48 -4.06 -5.67 -14.97
N GLU A 49 -4.51 -5.89 -16.18
CA GLU A 49 -3.94 -6.94 -17.04
C GLU A 49 -2.68 -6.42 -17.72
N LEU A 50 -1.61 -7.19 -17.68
CA LEU A 50 -0.37 -6.91 -18.41
C LEU A 50 -0.62 -7.08 -19.91
N VAL A 51 -0.34 -6.03 -20.70
CA VAL A 51 -0.50 -6.01 -22.16
C VAL A 51 0.83 -6.20 -22.85
N GLU A 52 1.85 -5.42 -22.45
CA GLU A 52 3.21 -5.48 -22.94
C GLU A 52 4.20 -5.17 -21.84
N GLU A 53 5.39 -5.74 -21.96
CA GLU A 53 6.50 -5.52 -21.05
C GLU A 53 7.76 -5.21 -21.85
N HIS A 54 8.49 -4.18 -21.44
CA HIS A 54 9.80 -3.81 -21.94
C HIS A 54 10.69 -3.40 -20.75
N PRO A 55 12.01 -3.44 -20.87
CA PRO A 55 12.89 -3.02 -19.78
C PRO A 55 12.53 -1.64 -19.22
N GLY A 56 12.14 -1.60 -17.94
CA GLY A 56 11.73 -0.39 -17.23
C GLY A 56 10.36 0.18 -17.64
N THR A 57 9.58 -0.51 -18.49
CA THR A 57 8.27 -0.01 -18.93
C THR A 57 7.24 -1.14 -18.96
N ILE A 58 6.10 -0.92 -18.32
CA ILE A 58 4.96 -1.83 -18.29
C ILE A 58 3.78 -1.14 -18.97
N LEU A 59 3.12 -1.81 -19.91
CA LEU A 59 1.86 -1.41 -20.50
C LEU A 59 0.76 -2.34 -19.99
N MET A 60 -0.27 -1.77 -19.37
CA MET A 60 -1.34 -2.52 -18.74
C MET A 60 -2.72 -1.91 -19.02
N THR A 61 -3.78 -2.63 -18.74
CA THR A 61 -5.15 -2.12 -18.90
C THR A 61 -5.42 -0.98 -17.91
N GLU A 62 -6.14 0.07 -18.38
CA GLU A 62 -6.64 1.13 -17.49
C GLU A 62 -7.88 0.63 -16.76
N LEU A 63 -7.86 0.67 -15.44
CA LEU A 63 -9.00 0.30 -14.61
C LEU A 63 -9.93 1.49 -14.37
N PRO A 64 -11.26 1.26 -14.32
CA PRO A 64 -12.22 2.33 -14.09
C PRO A 64 -12.23 2.77 -12.62
N GLY A 65 -12.59 4.02 -12.37
CA GLY A 65 -12.80 4.55 -11.04
C GLY A 65 -11.86 5.71 -10.68
N ALA A 66 -12.11 6.30 -9.52
CA ALA A 66 -11.26 7.30 -8.90
C ALA A 66 -10.52 6.69 -7.71
N ARG A 67 -9.34 7.23 -7.39
CA ARG A 67 -8.60 6.87 -6.18
C ARG A 67 -9.42 7.20 -4.94
N LEU A 68 -9.28 6.42 -3.88
CA LEU A 68 -9.98 6.70 -2.63
C LEU A 68 -9.55 8.01 -2.00
N ASP A 69 -8.33 8.46 -2.25
CA ASP A 69 -7.83 9.78 -1.85
C ASP A 69 -8.63 10.97 -2.42
N ASP A 70 -9.23 10.78 -3.59
CA ASP A 70 -9.96 11.82 -4.32
C ASP A 70 -11.47 11.79 -4.00
N GLN A 71 -11.94 10.92 -3.08
CA GLN A 71 -13.35 10.72 -2.75
C GLN A 71 -13.76 11.43 -1.47
N ASP A 72 -15.08 11.65 -1.31
CA ASP A 72 -15.61 12.15 -0.05
C ASP A 72 -15.42 11.13 1.09
N PRO A 73 -15.37 11.57 2.37
CA PRO A 73 -15.05 10.70 3.50
C PRO A 73 -15.99 9.50 3.67
N VAL A 74 -17.28 9.64 3.33
CA VAL A 74 -18.27 8.56 3.49
C VAL A 74 -18.04 7.49 2.42
N ALA A 75 -17.99 7.88 1.14
CA ALA A 75 -17.72 6.96 0.03
C ALA A 75 -16.37 6.27 0.18
N ARG A 76 -15.35 7.01 0.64
CA ARG A 76 -14.02 6.47 0.94
C ARG A 76 -14.06 5.38 2.02
N ARG A 77 -14.78 5.62 3.14
CA ARG A 77 -14.91 4.65 4.23
C ARG A 77 -15.64 3.37 3.79
N GLU A 78 -16.69 3.52 3.01
CA GLU A 78 -17.42 2.38 2.42
C GLU A 78 -16.51 1.56 1.51
N ALA A 79 -15.76 2.22 0.65
CA ALA A 79 -14.81 1.56 -0.25
C ALA A 79 -13.67 0.88 0.50
N LEU A 80 -13.11 1.49 1.55
CA LEU A 80 -12.11 0.88 2.43
C LEU A 80 -12.65 -0.38 3.12
N ARG A 81 -13.89 -0.31 3.64
CA ARG A 81 -14.55 -1.48 4.22
C ARG A 81 -14.69 -2.61 3.19
N ALA A 82 -15.09 -2.28 1.96
CA ALA A 82 -15.19 -3.26 0.88
C ALA A 82 -13.83 -3.83 0.48
N SER A 83 -12.75 -3.03 0.54
CA SER A 83 -11.39 -3.46 0.20
C SER A 83 -10.82 -4.50 1.18
N ALA A 84 -11.30 -4.54 2.41
CA ALA A 84 -10.85 -5.49 3.43
C ALA A 84 -11.02 -6.95 3.00
N GLN A 85 -12.12 -7.27 2.32
CA GLN A 85 -12.38 -8.63 1.84
C GLN A 85 -11.44 -8.99 0.67
N LEU A 86 -11.11 -8.02 -0.19
CA LEU A 86 -10.15 -8.22 -1.27
C LEU A 86 -8.73 -8.42 -0.71
N LEU A 87 -8.35 -7.63 0.30
CA LEU A 87 -7.07 -7.78 0.99
C LEU A 87 -6.95 -9.14 1.66
N ARG A 88 -8.03 -9.59 2.32
CA ARG A 88 -8.06 -10.92 2.93
C ARG A 88 -7.93 -12.02 1.88
N GLY A 89 -8.64 -11.90 0.75
CA GLY A 89 -8.51 -12.85 -0.36
C GLY A 89 -7.10 -12.87 -0.96
N LEU A 90 -6.41 -11.73 -1.04
CA LEU A 90 -5.01 -11.66 -1.43
C LEU A 90 -4.12 -12.41 -0.44
N HIS A 91 -4.32 -12.20 0.86
CA HIS A 91 -3.53 -12.86 1.90
C HIS A 91 -3.75 -14.39 1.98
N GLU A 92 -4.85 -14.89 1.44
CA GLU A 92 -5.18 -16.32 1.32
C GLU A 92 -4.65 -16.93 -0.01
N ALA A 93 -4.23 -16.09 -0.97
CA ALA A 93 -3.73 -16.54 -2.26
C ALA A 93 -2.28 -17.07 -2.16
N GLU A 94 -1.93 -18.00 -3.05
CA GLU A 94 -0.55 -18.51 -3.19
C GLU A 94 0.36 -17.40 -3.76
N PRO A 95 1.44 -16.98 -3.07
CA PRO A 95 2.34 -15.99 -3.60
C PRO A 95 3.22 -16.57 -4.71
N PRO A 96 3.53 -15.79 -5.77
CA PRO A 96 4.51 -16.21 -6.75
C PRO A 96 5.91 -16.25 -6.15
N SER A 97 6.79 -17.09 -6.71
CA SER A 97 8.21 -17.09 -6.35
C SER A 97 8.93 -15.86 -6.88
N GLY A 98 10.00 -15.46 -6.21
CA GLY A 98 10.90 -14.40 -6.67
C GLY A 98 10.38 -12.98 -6.49
N LEU A 99 9.40 -12.77 -5.59
CA LEU A 99 9.03 -11.45 -5.12
C LEU A 99 10.15 -10.80 -4.31
N LEU A 100 10.08 -9.48 -4.17
CA LEU A 100 10.99 -8.73 -3.31
C LEU A 100 10.88 -9.19 -1.84
N PRO A 101 11.94 -9.05 -1.03
CA PRO A 101 11.86 -9.32 0.39
C PRO A 101 10.90 -8.34 1.07
N PRO A 102 10.26 -8.75 2.19
CA PRO A 102 9.46 -7.83 3.00
C PRO A 102 10.34 -6.72 3.59
N PRO A 103 9.73 -5.60 4.03
CA PRO A 103 10.45 -4.57 4.76
C PRO A 103 11.20 -5.13 5.97
N ASP A 104 12.44 -4.67 6.19
CA ASP A 104 13.25 -5.04 7.35
C ASP A 104 12.90 -4.14 8.54
N ASP A 105 11.96 -4.60 9.36
CA ASP A 105 11.48 -3.86 10.53
C ASP A 105 12.58 -3.62 11.58
N ALA A 106 13.54 -4.52 11.70
CA ALA A 106 14.67 -4.34 12.60
C ALA A 106 15.59 -3.21 12.11
N ALA A 107 15.86 -3.15 10.82
CA ALA A 107 16.61 -2.06 10.21
C ALA A 107 15.86 -0.72 10.30
N ILE A 108 14.54 -0.70 10.10
CA ILE A 108 13.70 0.49 10.28
C ILE A 108 13.84 1.01 11.71
N ILE A 109 13.69 0.16 12.72
CA ILE A 109 13.81 0.52 14.13
C ILE A 109 15.21 1.05 14.45
N CYS A 110 16.25 0.38 13.96
CA CYS A 110 17.64 0.79 14.18
C CYS A 110 17.90 2.19 13.59
N ARG A 111 17.50 2.43 12.34
CA ARG A 111 17.65 3.74 11.66
C ARG A 111 16.87 4.84 12.38
N TYR A 112 15.62 4.55 12.77
CA TYR A 112 14.77 5.52 13.48
C TYR A 112 15.36 5.93 14.83
N ARG A 113 15.88 4.97 15.61
CA ARG A 113 16.54 5.23 16.90
C ARG A 113 17.86 6.00 16.76
N ALA A 114 18.54 5.86 15.62
CA ALA A 114 19.76 6.60 15.31
C ALA A 114 19.50 8.03 14.81
N ALA A 115 18.25 8.34 14.41
CA ALA A 115 17.85 9.65 13.94
C ALA A 115 17.42 10.54 15.13
N ASP A 116 17.44 11.87 14.95
CA ASP A 116 16.85 12.84 15.89
C ASP A 116 15.33 12.89 15.75
N ALA A 117 14.70 11.74 15.97
CA ALA A 117 13.27 11.50 15.80
C ALA A 117 12.52 11.50 17.14
N PRO A 118 11.20 11.81 17.16
CA PRO A 118 10.38 11.69 18.36
C PRO A 118 10.40 10.26 18.94
N PRO A 119 10.36 10.07 20.26
CA PRO A 119 10.37 8.73 20.85
C PRO A 119 9.10 7.95 20.48
N LEU A 120 9.28 6.68 20.09
CA LEU A 120 8.20 5.73 19.79
C LEU A 120 8.41 4.41 20.55
N PRO A 121 7.33 3.72 20.96
CA PRO A 121 7.40 2.41 21.61
C PRO A 121 7.66 1.31 20.57
N LEU A 122 8.86 1.29 19.98
CA LEU A 122 9.21 0.40 18.87
C LEU A 122 9.54 -1.01 19.36
N VAL A 123 8.61 -1.91 19.13
CA VAL A 123 8.73 -3.37 19.35
C VAL A 123 8.16 -4.05 18.12
N ILE A 124 8.85 -5.04 17.58
CA ILE A 124 8.30 -5.88 16.49
C ILE A 124 7.24 -6.80 17.10
N PRO A 125 5.97 -6.73 16.64
CA PRO A 125 4.93 -7.61 17.13
C PRO A 125 5.21 -9.09 16.78
N SER A 126 4.59 -10.00 17.52
CA SER A 126 4.65 -11.42 17.18
C SER A 126 4.02 -11.67 15.81
N ALA A 127 4.73 -12.42 14.96
CA ALA A 127 4.28 -12.73 13.61
C ALA A 127 2.92 -13.44 13.63
N SER A 128 2.07 -13.11 12.67
CA SER A 128 0.74 -13.74 12.48
C SER A 128 0.74 -14.80 11.38
N GLY A 129 1.80 -14.88 10.60
CA GLY A 129 1.97 -15.79 9.49
C GLY A 129 2.72 -15.16 8.32
N LEU A 130 2.72 -15.88 7.20
CA LEU A 130 3.23 -15.37 5.92
C LEU A 130 2.10 -15.41 4.90
N ALA A 131 1.93 -14.32 4.17
CA ALA A 131 0.89 -14.13 3.16
C ALA A 131 1.44 -13.40 1.93
N PHE A 132 0.72 -13.47 0.83
CA PHE A 132 0.97 -12.62 -0.33
C PHE A 132 0.47 -11.21 -0.01
N CYS A 133 1.39 -10.26 0.17
CA CYS A 133 1.11 -8.87 0.48
C CYS A 133 1.32 -8.00 -0.76
N HIS A 134 0.48 -6.99 -0.91
CA HIS A 134 0.64 -5.93 -1.92
C HIS A 134 1.84 -5.02 -1.61
N GLY A 135 2.12 -4.80 -0.32
CA GLY A 135 3.21 -3.97 0.17
C GLY A 135 2.91 -2.48 0.30
N ASP A 136 1.86 -1.98 -0.37
CA ASP A 136 1.39 -0.59 -0.26
C ASP A 136 -0.13 -0.47 -0.44
N TRP A 137 -0.90 -1.24 0.35
CA TRP A 137 -2.38 -1.18 0.33
C TRP A 137 -2.86 0.12 0.96
N THR A 138 -2.92 1.17 0.15
CA THR A 138 -3.27 2.54 0.58
C THR A 138 -4.38 3.12 -0.29
N ASP A 139 -5.02 4.18 0.19
CA ASP A 139 -6.08 4.91 -0.54
C ASP A 139 -5.64 5.34 -1.94
N GLY A 140 -4.36 5.68 -2.11
CA GLY A 140 -3.79 6.09 -3.39
C GLY A 140 -3.72 4.97 -4.43
N ASN A 141 -3.70 3.71 -3.98
CA ASN A 141 -3.55 2.53 -4.81
C ASN A 141 -4.85 1.74 -4.99
N LEU A 142 -5.95 2.23 -4.41
CA LEU A 142 -7.28 1.66 -4.55
C LEU A 142 -8.17 2.56 -5.41
N LEU A 143 -8.80 1.99 -6.43
CA LEU A 143 -9.77 2.67 -7.28
C LEU A 143 -11.18 2.19 -6.93
N SER A 144 -12.14 3.11 -6.92
CA SER A 144 -13.54 2.71 -6.75
C SER A 144 -14.53 3.49 -7.61
N VAL A 145 -15.66 2.87 -7.85
CA VAL A 145 -16.85 3.45 -8.47
C VAL A 145 -18.03 3.18 -7.54
N LYS A 146 -18.68 4.23 -7.05
CA LYS A 146 -19.87 4.12 -6.17
C LYS A 146 -19.64 3.16 -4.98
N GLY A 147 -18.52 3.33 -4.26
CA GLY A 147 -18.17 2.52 -3.09
C GLY A 147 -17.69 1.09 -3.38
N ARG A 148 -17.72 0.64 -4.63
CA ARG A 148 -17.19 -0.66 -5.02
C ARG A 148 -15.75 -0.53 -5.50
N ILE A 149 -14.83 -1.34 -5.00
CA ILE A 149 -13.44 -1.40 -5.50
C ILE A 149 -13.43 -1.95 -6.92
N THR A 150 -12.83 -1.20 -7.81
CA THR A 150 -12.71 -1.51 -9.24
C THR A 150 -11.27 -1.62 -9.70
N GLY A 151 -10.32 -1.32 -8.81
CA GLY A 151 -8.90 -1.43 -9.11
C GLY A 151 -8.02 -1.48 -7.87
N VAL A 152 -7.03 -2.36 -7.91
CA VAL A 152 -5.87 -2.39 -7.01
C VAL A 152 -4.65 -2.26 -7.89
N VAL A 153 -3.90 -1.16 -7.74
CA VAL A 153 -2.79 -0.78 -8.63
C VAL A 153 -1.50 -0.58 -7.85
N ASP A 154 -0.37 -0.55 -8.56
CA ASP A 154 0.96 -0.28 -8.00
C ASP A 154 1.52 -1.45 -7.18
N TRP A 155 1.76 -2.59 -7.85
CA TRP A 155 2.21 -3.86 -7.29
C TRP A 155 3.74 -3.98 -7.13
N GLU A 156 4.48 -2.90 -7.35
CA GLU A 156 5.95 -2.90 -7.35
C GLU A 156 6.58 -3.26 -6.00
N ALA A 157 5.82 -3.15 -4.89
CA ALA A 157 6.26 -3.48 -3.53
C ALA A 157 5.73 -4.83 -3.04
N ALA A 158 5.10 -5.63 -3.90
CA ALA A 158 4.53 -6.91 -3.53
C ALA A 158 5.60 -7.86 -2.94
N HIS A 159 5.25 -8.57 -1.87
CA HIS A 159 6.17 -9.45 -1.16
C HIS A 159 5.44 -10.56 -0.39
N VAL A 160 6.20 -11.50 0.16
CA VAL A 160 5.69 -12.45 1.15
C VAL A 160 6.00 -11.90 2.54
N GLY A 161 4.96 -11.59 3.33
CA GLY A 161 5.12 -10.95 4.63
C GLY A 161 3.99 -11.20 5.60
N ASP A 162 4.02 -10.52 6.75
CA ASP A 162 2.96 -10.63 7.77
C ASP A 162 1.68 -9.90 7.33
N PRO A 163 0.53 -10.60 7.20
CA PRO A 163 -0.74 -10.00 6.78
C PRO A 163 -1.24 -8.92 7.73
N LEU A 164 -0.96 -9.01 9.03
CA LEU A 164 -1.37 -7.97 9.98
C LEU A 164 -0.48 -6.72 9.87
N ARG A 165 0.78 -6.86 9.47
CA ARG A 165 1.62 -5.70 9.16
C ARG A 165 1.03 -4.90 8.00
N GLU A 166 0.62 -5.57 6.93
CA GLU A 166 0.00 -4.89 5.78
C GLU A 166 -1.35 -4.26 6.13
N LEU A 167 -2.25 -5.02 6.77
CA LEU A 167 -3.53 -4.49 7.24
C LEU A 167 -3.34 -3.28 8.16
N SER A 168 -2.35 -3.34 9.05
CA SER A 168 -2.00 -2.25 9.95
C SER A 168 -1.56 -1.00 9.21
N ARG A 169 -0.72 -1.12 8.18
CA ARG A 169 -0.31 0.01 7.35
C ARG A 169 -1.52 0.69 6.70
N ALA A 170 -2.40 -0.10 6.10
CA ALA A 170 -3.64 0.39 5.50
C ALA A 170 -4.54 1.10 6.53
N ALA A 171 -4.78 0.47 7.68
CA ALA A 171 -5.63 1.00 8.74
C ALA A 171 -5.04 2.28 9.35
N TRP A 172 -3.74 2.30 9.66
CA TRP A 172 -3.07 3.49 10.20
C TRP A 172 -3.12 4.67 9.24
N GLY A 173 -2.82 4.44 7.95
CA GLY A 173 -2.90 5.46 6.92
C GLY A 173 -4.31 6.01 6.73
N ALA A 174 -5.32 5.14 6.72
CA ALA A 174 -6.73 5.53 6.66
C ALA A 174 -7.18 6.32 7.90
N GLY A 175 -6.74 5.88 9.09
CA GLY A 175 -7.08 6.47 10.38
C GLY A 175 -6.54 7.87 10.60
N ARG A 176 -5.40 8.19 10.01
CA ARG A 176 -4.83 9.57 10.03
C ARG A 176 -5.73 10.59 9.35
N LYS A 177 -6.55 10.16 8.39
CA LYS A 177 -7.53 11.02 7.70
C LYS A 177 -8.91 10.96 8.36
N ASP A 178 -9.32 9.78 8.82
CA ASP A 178 -10.60 9.52 9.47
C ASP A 178 -10.51 8.28 10.36
N PRO A 179 -10.52 8.42 11.68
CA PRO A 179 -10.41 7.30 12.62
C PRO A 179 -11.44 6.19 12.37
N LEU A 180 -12.67 6.53 11.95
CA LEU A 180 -13.71 5.55 11.66
C LEU A 180 -13.37 4.68 10.44
N SER A 181 -12.51 5.15 9.55
CA SER A 181 -12.04 4.37 8.40
C SER A 181 -11.09 3.23 8.83
N ALA A 182 -10.23 3.47 9.83
CA ALA A 182 -9.38 2.41 10.38
C ALA A 182 -10.20 1.31 11.03
N GLU A 183 -11.17 1.69 11.87
CA GLU A 183 -12.08 0.75 12.53
C GLU A 183 -12.86 -0.09 11.51
N ALA A 184 -13.45 0.57 10.50
CA ALA A 184 -14.23 -0.10 9.47
C ALA A 184 -13.40 -1.11 8.67
N LEU A 185 -12.12 -0.80 8.38
CA LEU A 185 -11.21 -1.69 7.67
C LEU A 185 -10.83 -2.92 8.52
N ILE A 186 -10.44 -2.70 9.79
CA ILE A 186 -10.03 -3.76 10.72
C ILE A 186 -11.20 -4.70 11.00
N ASP A 187 -12.39 -4.15 11.30
CA ASP A 187 -13.60 -4.91 11.56
C ASP A 187 -14.01 -5.77 10.36
N ALA A 188 -14.05 -5.18 9.17
CA ALA A 188 -14.41 -5.89 7.94
C ALA A 188 -13.38 -6.97 7.54
N TYR A 189 -12.10 -6.78 7.86
CA TYR A 189 -11.08 -7.81 7.69
C TYR A 189 -11.25 -8.96 8.70
N GLY A 190 -11.80 -8.68 9.88
CA GLY A 190 -12.00 -9.66 10.96
C GLY A 190 -10.74 -9.92 11.78
N ALA A 191 -9.86 -8.93 11.92
CA ALA A 191 -8.64 -9.04 12.73
C ALA A 191 -8.84 -8.47 14.15
N ASP A 192 -8.02 -8.96 15.09
CA ASP A 192 -7.94 -8.36 16.44
C ASP A 192 -7.31 -6.96 16.35
N PRO A 193 -8.06 -5.89 16.72
CA PRO A 193 -7.58 -4.52 16.61
C PRO A 193 -6.35 -4.23 17.47
N VAL A 194 -6.16 -4.94 18.58
CA VAL A 194 -4.98 -4.80 19.44
C VAL A 194 -3.72 -5.27 18.70
N ARG A 195 -3.81 -6.41 18.03
CA ARG A 195 -2.70 -6.96 17.24
C ARG A 195 -2.38 -6.09 16.02
N VAL A 196 -3.39 -5.55 15.37
CA VAL A 196 -3.22 -4.64 14.21
C VAL A 196 -2.52 -3.36 14.66
N ARG A 197 -3.01 -2.70 15.72
CA ARG A 197 -2.46 -1.42 16.22
C ARG A 197 -1.06 -1.57 16.81
N ALA A 198 -0.65 -2.75 17.22
CA ALA A 198 0.71 -3.00 17.69
C ALA A 198 1.80 -2.68 16.64
N TRP A 199 1.44 -2.68 15.35
CA TRP A 199 2.33 -2.32 14.24
C TRP A 199 2.41 -0.81 13.96
N TYR A 200 1.47 0.01 14.45
CA TYR A 200 1.40 1.45 14.16
C TYR A 200 2.71 2.21 14.43
N PRO A 201 3.42 1.97 15.55
CA PRO A 201 4.68 2.66 15.80
C PRO A 201 5.75 2.38 14.73
N ILE A 202 5.78 1.17 14.16
CA ILE A 202 6.73 0.81 13.10
C ILE A 202 6.39 1.55 11.80
N HIS A 203 5.11 1.63 11.44
CA HIS A 203 4.67 2.40 10.25
C HIS A 203 4.94 3.90 10.42
N ALA A 204 4.73 4.42 11.62
CA ALA A 204 5.05 5.81 11.92
C ALA A 204 6.56 6.09 11.78
N ALA A 205 7.41 5.19 12.27
CA ALA A 205 8.86 5.27 12.11
C ALA A 205 9.30 5.17 10.64
N GLU A 206 8.73 4.22 9.90
CA GLU A 206 8.99 4.03 8.46
C GLU A 206 8.62 5.27 7.64
N LEU A 207 7.44 5.83 7.88
CA LEU A 207 6.97 7.04 7.18
C LEU A 207 7.79 8.27 7.57
N TRP A 208 8.15 8.40 8.85
CA TRP A 208 8.98 9.51 9.32
C TRP A 208 10.36 9.49 8.66
N LEU A 209 11.01 8.31 8.57
CA LEU A 209 12.28 8.13 7.88
C LEU A 209 12.17 8.49 6.40
N TRP A 210 11.11 8.04 5.74
CA TRP A 210 10.89 8.37 4.33
C TRP A 210 10.74 9.88 4.10
N PHE A 211 9.98 10.59 4.95
CA PHE A 211 9.87 12.04 4.85
C PHE A 211 11.18 12.75 5.16
N ALA A 212 11.97 12.24 6.10
CA ALA A 212 13.25 12.82 6.43
C ALA A 212 14.28 12.69 5.30
N GLU A 213 14.21 11.62 4.50
CA GLU A 213 15.16 11.34 3.41
C GLU A 213 14.75 11.93 2.07
N ALA A 214 13.47 11.84 1.71
CA ALA A 214 13.00 12.12 0.36
C ALA A 214 11.63 12.82 0.29
N GLY A 215 10.94 12.95 1.40
CA GLY A 215 9.59 13.51 1.43
C GLY A 215 9.54 15.04 1.55
N PRO A 216 8.36 15.64 1.36
CA PRO A 216 8.16 17.07 1.56
C PRO A 216 8.41 17.47 3.03
N PRO A 217 9.24 18.52 3.30
CA PRO A 217 9.55 18.94 4.68
C PRO A 217 8.33 19.30 5.54
N ALA A 218 7.26 19.82 4.92
CA ALA A 218 6.02 20.15 5.62
C ALA A 218 5.36 18.91 6.23
N TYR A 219 5.34 17.77 5.52
CA TYR A 219 4.78 16.52 6.04
C TYR A 219 5.65 15.89 7.13
N LEU A 220 6.98 16.05 7.05
CA LEU A 220 7.87 15.65 8.14
C LEU A 220 7.58 16.45 9.42
N ALA A 221 7.39 17.78 9.30
CA ALA A 221 7.11 18.64 10.44
C ALA A 221 5.74 18.29 11.08
N GLU A 222 4.71 18.06 10.27
CA GLU A 222 3.38 17.65 10.72
C GLU A 222 3.45 16.30 11.46
N LEU A 223 4.03 15.27 10.82
CA LEU A 223 4.16 13.97 11.44
C LEU A 223 4.98 14.03 12.74
N THR A 224 6.07 14.82 12.76
CA THR A 224 6.89 15.01 13.96
C THR A 224 6.06 15.63 15.10
N ALA A 225 5.21 16.60 14.80
CA ALA A 225 4.32 17.23 15.80
C ALA A 225 3.27 16.22 16.32
N ASP A 226 2.71 15.39 15.43
CA ASP A 226 1.75 14.33 15.80
C ASP A 226 2.39 13.32 16.75
N LEU A 227 3.59 12.83 16.42
CA LEU A 227 4.30 11.85 17.23
C LEU A 227 4.68 12.39 18.60
N ARG A 228 5.14 13.65 18.68
CA ARG A 228 5.43 14.34 19.95
C ARG A 228 4.19 14.50 20.82
N ALA A 229 3.03 14.64 20.23
CA ALA A 229 1.74 14.73 20.92
C ALA A 229 1.13 13.35 21.25
N GLY A 230 1.82 12.24 20.94
CA GLY A 230 1.32 10.89 21.18
C GLY A 230 0.20 10.44 20.22
N ARG A 231 0.03 11.13 19.11
CA ARG A 231 -0.95 10.77 18.07
C ARG A 231 -0.31 9.81 17.08
N ILE A 232 -0.58 8.53 17.28
CA ILE A 232 -0.09 7.43 16.43
C ILE A 232 -1.28 6.70 15.81
#